data_d8c66d120d3e0e30777e18f8e26af3d8
#
_entry.id   d8c66d120d3e0e30777e18f8e26af3d8
#
_cell.length_a   1.000
_cell.length_b   1.000
_cell.length_c   1.000
_cell.angle_alpha   90.00
_cell.angle_beta   90.00
_cell.angle_gamma   90.00
#
_symmetry.space_group_name_H-M   'P 1'
#
loop_
_entity.id
_entity.type
_entity.pdbx_description
1 polymer ?
#
loop_
_entity_poly.entity_id
_entity_poly.type
_entity_poly.pdbx_seq_one_letter_code
_entity_poly.pdbx_strand_id
1 'polypeptide(L)'
;VNTAPNGNGDGIAPHGLTGTDGAAFSPTVIRGRASLSALRARVAAERAAGTSALSILTIASDLADAIVLDVWRSVIDGVRGGSASKATAVDQLTLVAHGGYGRRCLFPSSDLDLMILHPGAAVPGEMVAATARRLLQDLFDIGLEVGQSVRSVAEAIRLARSDATVFSTLIEARLLDGPIGPGGSFERITRELAALGRRGPERLAAWLGEARSEEAARYGESAALLEPNVKRSPGGLRDIQLVRWLGYLAHGATDEQALVAAGLLAPADAAALAAASEYLSGVRIDLHLAAGRAADDLTRQEQQRLAEAR
;
A
#
# COMPACT_ATOMS: atom_id res chain seq x y z
N VAL A 1 8.55 28.37 35.44
CA VAL A 1 9.78 27.61 35.63
C VAL A 1 9.40 26.14 35.65
N ASN A 2 9.38 25.48 34.53
CA ASN A 2 9.69 24.05 34.45
C ASN A 2 9.99 23.72 32.97
N THR A 3 11.21 23.33 32.74
CA THR A 3 11.80 23.03 31.45
C THR A 3 11.39 21.61 31.03
N ALA A 4 10.79 21.49 29.86
CA ALA A 4 10.61 20.22 29.18
C ALA A 4 11.92 19.82 28.46
N PRO A 5 12.34 18.56 28.45
CA PRO A 5 13.54 18.14 27.73
C PRO A 5 13.25 17.93 26.24
N ASN A 6 14.09 18.54 25.42
CA ASN A 6 14.22 18.27 23.99
C ASN A 6 14.59 16.81 23.76
N GLY A 7 13.72 16.03 23.14
CA GLY A 7 14.04 14.74 22.57
C GLY A 7 14.67 14.91 21.20
N ASN A 8 15.99 14.80 21.11
CA ASN A 8 16.72 14.63 19.87
C ASN A 8 16.26 13.33 19.20
N GLY A 9 15.64 13.45 18.04
CA GLY A 9 15.45 12.34 17.13
C GLY A 9 16.80 12.01 16.46
N ASP A 10 17.53 11.06 17.00
CA ASP A 10 18.69 10.49 16.33
C ASP A 10 18.24 9.82 15.03
N GLY A 11 18.62 10.45 13.92
CA GLY A 11 18.53 9.85 12.60
C GLY A 11 19.40 8.60 12.57
N ILE A 12 18.76 7.43 12.54
CA ILE A 12 19.44 6.17 12.24
C ILE A 12 19.84 6.24 10.77
N ALA A 13 21.12 6.50 10.54
CA ALA A 13 21.75 6.32 9.25
C ALA A 13 21.54 4.86 8.79
N PRO A 14 21.35 4.61 7.47
CA PRO A 14 21.22 3.24 6.98
C PRO A 14 22.56 2.54 7.25
N HIS A 15 22.57 1.66 8.24
CA HIS A 15 23.67 0.72 8.43
C HIS A 15 23.76 -0.14 7.18
N GLY A 16 24.86 0.03 6.45
CA GLY A 16 25.27 -0.89 5.41
C GLY A 16 25.33 -2.30 6.02
N LEU A 17 24.37 -3.13 5.67
CA LEU A 17 24.40 -4.55 5.98
C LEU A 17 25.52 -5.17 5.14
N THR A 18 26.72 -5.20 5.71
CA THR A 18 27.71 -6.20 5.36
C THR A 18 27.10 -7.54 5.74
N GLY A 19 26.83 -8.39 4.75
CA GLY A 19 26.29 -9.72 4.96
C GLY A 19 27.13 -10.46 6.00
N THR A 20 26.50 -10.82 7.10
CA THR A 20 26.99 -11.83 8.01
C THR A 20 26.95 -13.16 7.27
N ASP A 21 28.10 -13.76 7.10
CA ASP A 21 28.38 -15.07 6.50
C ASP A 21 28.19 -15.15 4.98
N GLY A 22 29.24 -15.54 4.26
CA GLY A 22 29.36 -15.70 2.81
C GLY A 22 28.41 -16.71 2.13
N ALA A 23 27.15 -16.73 2.54
CA ALA A 23 26.09 -17.48 1.89
C ALA A 23 25.62 -16.72 0.65
N ALA A 24 25.78 -17.32 -0.54
CA ALA A 24 25.27 -16.79 -1.78
C ALA A 24 23.73 -16.60 -1.67
N PHE A 25 23.21 -15.48 -2.18
CA PHE A 25 21.76 -15.24 -2.27
C PHE A 25 21.07 -16.39 -3.02
N SER A 26 19.83 -16.67 -2.61
CA SER A 26 19.02 -17.66 -3.31
C SER A 26 18.77 -17.25 -4.78
N PRO A 27 18.58 -18.21 -5.70
CA PRO A 27 18.25 -17.89 -7.09
C PRO A 27 17.04 -16.96 -7.23
N THR A 28 16.06 -17.07 -6.34
CA THR A 28 14.87 -16.21 -6.29
C THR A 28 15.23 -14.76 -5.92
N VAL A 29 16.11 -14.56 -4.94
CA VAL A 29 16.60 -13.21 -4.57
C VAL A 29 17.40 -12.59 -5.72
N ILE A 30 18.25 -13.36 -6.39
CA ILE A 30 19.04 -12.87 -7.55
C ILE A 30 18.11 -12.41 -8.69
N ARG A 31 17.11 -13.23 -9.05
CA ARG A 31 16.11 -12.84 -10.05
C ARG A 31 15.32 -11.61 -9.61
N GLY A 32 14.87 -11.58 -8.36
CA GLY A 32 14.12 -10.46 -7.80
C GLY A 32 14.88 -9.13 -7.87
N ARG A 33 16.19 -9.12 -7.59
CA ARG A 33 17.05 -7.92 -7.75
C ARG A 33 17.09 -7.43 -9.18
N ALA A 34 17.26 -8.34 -10.14
CA ALA A 34 17.25 -7.98 -11.56
C ALA A 34 15.88 -7.42 -11.97
N SER A 35 14.77 -8.05 -11.52
CA SER A 35 13.42 -7.60 -11.80
C SER A 35 13.12 -6.23 -11.17
N LEU A 36 13.59 -5.95 -9.93
CA LEU A 36 13.45 -4.65 -9.29
C LEU A 36 14.22 -3.55 -10.05
N SER A 37 15.42 -3.85 -10.53
CA SER A 37 16.18 -2.93 -11.37
C SER A 37 15.44 -2.62 -12.68
N ALA A 38 14.87 -3.64 -13.32
CA ALA A 38 14.07 -3.49 -14.54
C ALA A 38 12.78 -2.68 -14.28
N LEU A 39 12.11 -2.91 -13.16
CA LEU A 39 10.94 -2.11 -12.73
C LEU A 39 11.28 -0.63 -12.63
N ARG A 40 12.35 -0.30 -11.90
CA ARG A 40 12.79 1.10 -11.73
C ARG A 40 13.12 1.76 -13.06
N ALA A 41 13.84 1.08 -13.93
CA ALA A 41 14.17 1.54 -15.28
C ALA A 41 12.90 1.73 -16.13
N ARG A 42 11.95 0.80 -16.06
CA ARG A 42 10.68 0.90 -16.79
C ARG A 42 9.86 2.09 -16.35
N VAL A 43 9.70 2.32 -15.05
CA VAL A 43 8.96 3.48 -14.52
C VAL A 43 9.57 4.80 -14.99
N ALA A 44 10.91 4.93 -14.93
CA ALA A 44 11.60 6.12 -15.43
C ALA A 44 11.41 6.32 -16.95
N ALA A 45 11.49 5.25 -17.74
CA ALA A 45 11.29 5.29 -19.18
C ALA A 45 9.85 5.67 -19.56
N GLU A 46 8.84 5.08 -18.90
CA GLU A 46 7.43 5.42 -19.12
C GLU A 46 7.15 6.88 -18.76
N ARG A 47 7.75 7.39 -17.67
CA ARG A 47 7.60 8.79 -17.31
C ARG A 47 8.22 9.73 -18.34
N ALA A 48 9.40 9.41 -18.85
CA ALA A 48 10.06 10.17 -19.90
C ALA A 48 9.29 10.12 -21.24
N ALA A 49 8.59 9.03 -21.52
CA ALA A 49 7.75 8.87 -22.70
C ALA A 49 6.39 9.61 -22.61
N GLY A 50 6.07 10.24 -21.46
CA GLY A 50 4.80 10.94 -21.27
C GLY A 50 3.62 10.03 -21.01
N THR A 51 3.85 8.76 -20.61
CA THR A 51 2.76 7.86 -20.19
C THR A 51 2.03 8.45 -18.98
N SER A 52 0.70 8.27 -18.93
CA SER A 52 -0.11 8.79 -17.83
C SER A 52 0.36 8.28 -16.48
N ALA A 53 0.33 9.14 -15.46
CA ALA A 53 0.83 8.81 -14.13
C ALA A 53 0.11 7.60 -13.53
N LEU A 54 -1.21 7.53 -13.67
CA LEU A 54 -2.00 6.40 -13.16
C LEU A 54 -1.66 5.09 -13.88
N SER A 55 -1.36 5.14 -15.19
CA SER A 55 -0.88 3.97 -15.93
C SER A 55 0.51 3.52 -15.45
N ILE A 56 1.42 4.45 -15.17
CA ILE A 56 2.74 4.15 -14.61
C ILE A 56 2.62 3.45 -13.26
N LEU A 57 1.73 3.93 -12.38
CA LEU A 57 1.50 3.32 -11.06
C LEU A 57 0.94 1.90 -11.18
N THR A 58 0.07 1.66 -12.15
CA THR A 58 -0.46 0.32 -12.46
C THR A 58 0.66 -0.60 -12.96
N ILE A 59 1.45 -0.16 -13.92
CA ILE A 59 2.62 -0.91 -14.43
C ILE A 59 3.59 -1.25 -13.30
N ALA A 60 3.91 -0.28 -12.43
CA ALA A 60 4.79 -0.50 -11.29
C ALA A 60 4.22 -1.56 -10.34
N SER A 61 2.91 -1.50 -10.08
CA SER A 61 2.23 -2.48 -9.22
C SER A 61 2.24 -3.87 -9.82
N ASP A 62 1.99 -4.02 -11.12
CA ASP A 62 1.99 -5.31 -11.81
C ASP A 62 3.38 -5.96 -11.85
N LEU A 63 4.43 -5.16 -12.05
CA LEU A 63 5.81 -5.63 -11.99
C LEU A 63 6.22 -6.01 -10.56
N ALA A 64 5.77 -5.26 -9.56
CA ALA A 64 5.99 -5.60 -8.15
C ALA A 64 5.25 -6.89 -7.76
N ASP A 65 4.00 -7.09 -8.25
CA ASP A 65 3.25 -8.33 -8.06
C ASP A 65 4.05 -9.55 -8.54
N ALA A 66 4.67 -9.45 -9.73
CA ALA A 66 5.45 -10.55 -10.27
C ALA A 66 6.65 -10.91 -9.37
N ILE A 67 7.35 -9.90 -8.80
CA ILE A 67 8.47 -10.13 -7.86
C ILE A 67 7.95 -10.77 -6.57
N VAL A 68 6.92 -10.18 -5.96
CA VAL A 68 6.35 -10.64 -4.69
C VAL A 68 5.82 -12.08 -4.80
N LEU A 69 5.14 -12.39 -5.91
CA LEU A 69 4.58 -13.73 -6.15
C LEU A 69 5.67 -14.78 -6.43
N ASP A 70 6.77 -14.44 -7.10
CA ASP A 70 7.90 -15.37 -7.28
C ASP A 70 8.53 -15.73 -5.93
N VAL A 71 8.74 -14.74 -5.06
CA VAL A 71 9.25 -14.96 -3.70
C VAL A 71 8.24 -15.76 -2.86
N TRP A 72 6.97 -15.36 -2.86
CA TRP A 72 5.91 -16.04 -2.11
C TRP A 72 5.83 -17.53 -2.45
N ARG A 73 5.78 -17.86 -3.75
CA ARG A 73 5.74 -19.25 -4.22
C ARG A 73 6.97 -20.04 -3.77
N SER A 74 8.16 -19.45 -3.88
CA SER A 74 9.40 -20.08 -3.41
C SER A 74 9.35 -20.39 -1.91
N VAL A 75 8.81 -19.48 -1.10
CA VAL A 75 8.67 -19.67 0.36
C VAL A 75 7.65 -20.76 0.67
N ILE A 76 6.48 -20.72 0.02
CA ILE A 76 5.42 -21.72 0.20
C ILE A 76 5.90 -23.13 -0.19
N ASP A 77 6.59 -23.26 -1.32
CA ASP A 77 7.12 -24.55 -1.79
C ASP A 77 8.19 -25.10 -0.82
N GLY A 78 9.01 -24.23 -0.27
CA GLY A 78 9.98 -24.60 0.77
C GLY A 78 9.30 -25.17 2.05
N VAL A 79 8.15 -24.63 2.45
CA VAL A 79 7.39 -25.11 3.60
C VAL A 79 6.65 -26.41 3.28
N ARG A 80 6.07 -26.56 2.07
CA ARG A 80 5.36 -27.76 1.60
C ARG A 80 6.23 -28.99 1.65
N GLY A 81 7.53 -28.89 1.34
CA GLY A 81 8.46 -30.01 1.30
C GLY A 81 8.65 -30.77 2.61
N GLY A 82 8.06 -30.30 3.73
CA GLY A 82 8.25 -30.89 5.05
C GLY A 82 7.34 -32.09 5.39
N SER A 83 6.08 -32.08 5.01
CA SER A 83 5.09 -33.18 5.19
C SER A 83 3.74 -32.81 4.59
N ALA A 84 2.86 -33.82 4.35
CA ALA A 84 1.50 -33.60 3.82
C ALA A 84 0.64 -32.69 4.72
N SER A 85 0.77 -32.81 6.04
CA SER A 85 0.05 -31.96 7.00
C SER A 85 0.50 -30.49 6.91
N LYS A 86 1.81 -30.24 6.74
CA LYS A 86 2.35 -28.89 6.53
C LYS A 86 1.89 -28.29 5.20
N ALA A 87 1.86 -29.09 4.15
CA ALA A 87 1.36 -28.67 2.85
C ALA A 87 -0.10 -28.18 2.95
N THR A 88 -0.98 -28.96 3.56
CA THR A 88 -2.40 -28.57 3.74
C THR A 88 -2.56 -27.31 4.58
N ALA A 89 -1.75 -27.12 5.61
CA ALA A 89 -1.83 -25.95 6.48
C ALA A 89 -1.31 -24.68 5.78
N VAL A 90 -0.16 -24.75 5.09
CA VAL A 90 0.42 -23.59 4.39
C VAL A 90 -0.44 -23.14 3.22
N ASP A 91 -1.17 -24.03 2.56
CA ASP A 91 -2.09 -23.73 1.48
C ASP A 91 -3.32 -22.92 1.92
N GLN A 92 -3.55 -22.79 3.23
CA GLN A 92 -4.59 -21.93 3.79
C GLN A 92 -4.11 -20.49 4.03
N LEU A 93 -2.82 -20.20 3.88
CA LEU A 93 -2.30 -18.85 3.97
C LEU A 93 -2.72 -18.05 2.74
N THR A 94 -2.98 -16.80 2.96
CA THR A 94 -3.43 -15.86 1.93
C THR A 94 -2.53 -14.64 1.94
N LEU A 95 -1.93 -14.31 0.82
CA LEU A 95 -1.14 -13.10 0.65
C LEU A 95 -2.01 -11.99 0.06
N VAL A 96 -2.01 -10.84 0.72
CA VAL A 96 -2.86 -9.69 0.41
C VAL A 96 -2.02 -8.44 0.28
N ALA A 97 -2.21 -7.69 -0.80
CA ALA A 97 -1.75 -6.31 -0.92
C ALA A 97 -2.83 -5.37 -0.36
N HIS A 98 -2.44 -4.34 0.38
CA HIS A 98 -3.38 -3.34 0.89
C HIS A 98 -2.83 -1.92 0.76
N GLY A 99 -3.57 -0.90 1.24
CA GLY A 99 -3.14 0.49 1.11
C GLY A 99 -2.89 0.92 -0.34
N GLY A 100 -1.81 1.65 -0.57
CA GLY A 100 -1.39 2.11 -1.90
C GLY A 100 -1.14 0.97 -2.88
N TYR A 101 -0.49 -0.07 -2.41
CA TYR A 101 -0.19 -1.26 -3.20
C TYR A 101 -1.45 -2.07 -3.55
N GLY A 102 -2.40 -2.17 -2.60
CA GLY A 102 -3.70 -2.79 -2.85
C GLY A 102 -4.47 -2.11 -3.98
N ARG A 103 -4.47 -0.77 -4.02
CA ARG A 103 -5.11 0.04 -5.07
C ARG A 103 -4.41 0.02 -6.43
N ARG A 104 -3.28 -0.65 -6.57
CA ARG A 104 -2.39 -0.54 -7.75
C ARG A 104 -1.85 0.87 -7.98
N CYS A 105 -1.57 1.57 -6.89
CA CYS A 105 -0.99 2.91 -6.89
C CYS A 105 0.39 2.88 -6.22
N LEU A 106 1.30 2.06 -6.76
CA LEU A 106 2.66 1.93 -6.25
C LEU A 106 3.56 3.01 -6.85
N PHE A 107 3.96 3.98 -6.02
CA PHE A 107 4.92 5.01 -6.42
C PHE A 107 6.36 4.47 -6.39
N PRO A 108 7.31 5.08 -7.14
CA PRO A 108 8.66 4.53 -7.36
C PRO A 108 9.44 4.18 -6.09
N SER A 109 9.20 4.92 -5.00
CA SER A 109 9.88 4.72 -3.70
C SER A 109 8.88 4.53 -2.56
N SER A 110 7.70 3.97 -2.85
CA SER A 110 6.76 3.54 -1.81
C SER A 110 7.10 2.15 -1.32
N ASP A 111 6.86 1.92 -0.04
CA ASP A 111 6.81 0.60 0.56
C ASP A 111 5.66 -0.25 -0.02
N LEU A 112 5.85 -1.56 0.02
CA LEU A 112 4.84 -2.55 -0.33
C LEU A 112 4.07 -2.95 0.93
N ASP A 113 2.82 -2.53 1.04
CA ASP A 113 1.94 -2.93 2.14
C ASP A 113 1.42 -4.35 1.91
N LEU A 114 1.97 -5.33 2.63
CA LEU A 114 1.62 -6.75 2.54
C LEU A 114 0.98 -7.25 3.83
N MET A 115 -0.01 -8.12 3.70
CA MET A 115 -0.60 -8.84 4.83
C MET A 115 -0.67 -10.33 4.52
N ILE A 116 -0.18 -11.15 5.46
CA ILE A 116 -0.46 -12.58 5.47
C ILE A 116 -1.71 -12.80 6.32
N LEU A 117 -2.78 -13.24 5.67
CA LEU A 117 -4.03 -13.63 6.30
C LEU A 117 -4.06 -15.14 6.52
N HIS A 118 -4.56 -15.57 7.70
CA HIS A 118 -4.76 -16.98 8.01
C HIS A 118 -6.12 -17.21 8.67
N PRO A 119 -6.69 -18.42 8.59
CA PRO A 119 -8.02 -18.70 9.12
C PRO A 119 -8.10 -18.78 10.66
N GLY A 120 -6.97 -18.66 11.35
CA GLY A 120 -6.86 -18.79 12.81
C GLY A 120 -6.17 -20.10 13.22
N ALA A 121 -6.68 -20.79 14.23
CA ALA A 121 -6.07 -21.98 14.85
C ALA A 121 -5.85 -23.18 13.90
N ALA A 122 -6.45 -23.18 12.70
CA ALA A 122 -6.25 -24.23 11.70
C ALA A 122 -4.82 -24.25 11.11
N VAL A 123 -4.06 -23.15 11.27
CA VAL A 123 -2.66 -23.05 10.83
C VAL A 123 -1.77 -22.83 12.05
N PRO A 124 -0.74 -23.67 12.29
CA PRO A 124 0.17 -23.49 13.42
C PRO A 124 0.86 -22.12 13.39
N GLY A 125 0.84 -21.40 14.52
CA GLY A 125 1.42 -20.05 14.61
C GLY A 125 2.91 -19.99 14.28
N GLU A 126 3.69 -21.01 14.64
CA GLU A 126 5.11 -21.11 14.27
C GLU A 126 5.32 -21.19 12.76
N MET A 127 4.45 -21.90 12.04
CA MET A 127 4.48 -21.98 10.57
C MET A 127 4.20 -20.62 9.96
N VAL A 128 3.15 -19.93 10.44
CA VAL A 128 2.81 -18.57 9.97
C VAL A 128 3.99 -17.63 10.19
N ALA A 129 4.58 -17.63 11.38
CA ALA A 129 5.71 -16.79 11.73
C ALA A 129 6.98 -17.10 10.91
N ALA A 130 7.26 -18.39 10.66
CA ALA A 130 8.40 -18.82 9.85
C ALA A 130 8.22 -18.39 8.38
N THR A 131 7.01 -18.59 7.81
CA THR A 131 6.67 -18.15 6.44
C THR A 131 6.82 -16.64 6.31
N ALA A 132 6.30 -15.89 7.27
CA ALA A 132 6.39 -14.43 7.27
C ALA A 132 7.82 -13.92 7.34
N ARG A 133 8.64 -14.48 8.25
CA ARG A 133 10.07 -14.10 8.37
C ARG A 133 10.84 -14.38 7.08
N ARG A 134 10.61 -15.55 6.46
CA ARG A 134 11.30 -15.90 5.22
C ARG A 134 10.90 -15.00 4.07
N LEU A 135 9.59 -14.71 3.91
CA LEU A 135 9.09 -13.78 2.91
C LEU A 135 9.75 -12.41 3.07
N LEU A 136 9.73 -11.85 4.28
CA LEU A 136 10.33 -10.55 4.56
C LEU A 136 11.82 -10.53 4.26
N GLN A 137 12.56 -11.53 4.72
CA GLN A 137 13.99 -11.61 4.50
C GLN A 137 14.32 -11.59 3.00
N ASP A 138 13.66 -12.44 2.20
CA ASP A 138 13.92 -12.50 0.77
C ASP A 138 13.53 -11.19 0.06
N LEU A 139 12.43 -10.52 0.47
CA LEU A 139 12.02 -9.23 -0.10
C LEU A 139 13.00 -8.10 0.29
N PHE A 140 13.48 -8.05 1.54
CA PHE A 140 14.53 -7.10 1.95
C PHE A 140 15.86 -7.38 1.25
N ASP A 141 16.23 -8.64 1.08
CA ASP A 141 17.43 -9.03 0.34
C ASP A 141 17.35 -8.63 -1.14
N ILE A 142 16.17 -8.57 -1.72
CA ILE A 142 15.93 -8.00 -3.07
C ILE A 142 16.14 -6.49 -3.07
N GLY A 143 15.90 -5.81 -1.97
CA GLY A 143 15.99 -4.34 -1.84
C GLY A 143 14.63 -3.65 -1.93
N LEU A 144 13.55 -4.36 -1.58
CA LEU A 144 12.20 -3.81 -1.45
C LEU A 144 11.97 -3.34 0.00
N GLU A 145 11.33 -2.19 0.14
CA GLU A 145 10.79 -1.73 1.41
C GLU A 145 9.38 -2.32 1.59
N VAL A 146 9.13 -2.99 2.72
CA VAL A 146 7.89 -3.72 2.94
C VAL A 146 7.29 -3.38 4.30
N GLY A 147 6.09 -2.83 4.28
CA GLY A 147 5.19 -2.81 5.42
C GLY A 147 4.46 -4.15 5.52
N GLN A 148 4.77 -4.95 6.57
CA GLN A 148 4.17 -6.27 6.71
C GLN A 148 3.29 -6.37 7.95
N SER A 149 2.17 -7.09 7.80
CA SER A 149 1.37 -7.58 8.91
C SER A 149 0.99 -9.04 8.75
N VAL A 150 0.86 -9.74 9.88
CA VAL A 150 0.32 -11.11 9.93
C VAL A 150 -0.90 -11.08 10.82
N ARG A 151 -2.03 -11.56 10.32
CA ARG A 151 -3.31 -11.48 11.04
C ARG A 151 -4.20 -12.68 10.74
N SER A 152 -4.90 -13.15 11.75
CA SER A 152 -6.10 -13.94 11.50
C SER A 152 -7.23 -13.06 10.96
N VAL A 153 -8.19 -13.66 10.27
CA VAL A 153 -9.39 -12.93 9.80
C VAL A 153 -10.09 -12.22 10.96
N ALA A 154 -10.20 -12.90 12.13
CA ALA A 154 -10.85 -12.31 13.31
C ALA A 154 -10.11 -11.07 13.86
N GLU A 155 -8.78 -11.11 13.89
CA GLU A 155 -7.96 -9.97 14.33
C GLU A 155 -8.05 -8.80 13.34
N ALA A 156 -8.00 -9.06 12.04
CA ALA A 156 -8.12 -8.03 11.03
C ALA A 156 -9.47 -7.29 11.12
N ILE A 157 -10.59 -8.04 11.30
CA ILE A 157 -11.92 -7.47 11.49
C ILE A 157 -12.02 -6.70 12.80
N ARG A 158 -11.48 -7.22 13.90
CA ARG A 158 -11.47 -6.54 15.19
C ARG A 158 -10.75 -5.19 15.09
N LEU A 159 -9.61 -5.15 14.44
CA LEU A 159 -8.84 -3.92 14.23
C LEU A 159 -9.59 -2.93 13.33
N ALA A 160 -10.18 -3.39 12.22
CA ALA A 160 -10.99 -2.54 11.35
C ALA A 160 -12.19 -1.90 12.06
N ARG A 161 -12.68 -2.50 13.15
CA ARG A 161 -13.75 -1.93 13.98
C ARG A 161 -13.29 -0.84 14.95
N SER A 162 -12.00 -0.74 15.22
CA SER A 162 -11.42 0.17 16.21
C SER A 162 -10.40 1.16 15.66
N ASP A 163 -10.05 1.06 14.36
CA ASP A 163 -9.03 1.90 13.71
C ASP A 163 -9.47 2.25 12.29
N ALA A 164 -9.72 3.56 12.04
CA ALA A 164 -10.16 4.09 10.76
C ALA A 164 -9.12 3.83 9.65
N THR A 165 -7.82 3.91 9.99
CA THR A 165 -6.73 3.67 9.06
C THR A 165 -6.71 2.21 8.63
N VAL A 166 -6.86 1.29 9.58
CA VAL A 166 -6.96 -0.15 9.27
C VAL A 166 -8.19 -0.42 8.42
N PHE A 167 -9.35 0.15 8.77
CA PHE A 167 -10.57 -0.02 7.97
C PHE A 167 -10.35 0.46 6.52
N SER A 168 -9.85 1.69 6.34
CA SER A 168 -9.64 2.28 5.01
C SER A 168 -8.62 1.50 4.17
N THR A 169 -7.56 0.97 4.77
CA THR A 169 -6.58 0.17 4.04
C THR A 169 -7.11 -1.21 3.65
N LEU A 170 -7.99 -1.80 4.46
CA LEU A 170 -8.55 -3.13 4.20
C LEU A 170 -9.68 -3.11 3.16
N ILE A 171 -10.46 -2.05 3.04
CA ILE A 171 -11.45 -1.94 1.94
C ILE A 171 -10.80 -1.79 0.56
N GLU A 172 -9.55 -1.39 0.52
CA GLU A 172 -8.73 -1.30 -0.69
C GLU A 172 -7.80 -2.52 -0.88
N ALA A 173 -7.96 -3.55 -0.04
CA ALA A 173 -7.13 -4.73 -0.12
C ALA A 173 -7.41 -5.55 -1.38
N ARG A 174 -6.36 -6.19 -1.89
CA ARG A 174 -6.38 -7.02 -3.11
C ARG A 174 -5.71 -8.35 -2.83
N LEU A 175 -6.35 -9.43 -3.23
CA LEU A 175 -5.78 -10.77 -3.18
C LEU A 175 -4.60 -10.87 -4.16
N LEU A 176 -3.44 -11.30 -3.66
CA LEU A 176 -2.28 -11.66 -4.48
C LEU A 176 -2.22 -13.18 -4.72
N ASP A 177 -2.33 -13.97 -3.65
CA ASP A 177 -2.33 -15.42 -3.70
C ASP A 177 -3.05 -16.04 -2.50
N GLY A 178 -3.57 -17.25 -2.65
CA GLY A 178 -4.24 -18.00 -1.60
C GLY A 178 -5.57 -18.61 -2.03
N PRO A 179 -6.28 -19.28 -1.11
CA PRO A 179 -7.57 -19.92 -1.39
C PRO A 179 -8.61 -18.93 -1.90
N ILE A 180 -9.23 -19.27 -3.04
CA ILE A 180 -10.31 -18.50 -3.67
C ILE A 180 -11.64 -19.19 -3.35
N GLY A 181 -12.72 -18.40 -3.14
CA GLY A 181 -14.08 -18.87 -2.91
C GLY A 181 -14.56 -18.68 -1.46
N PRO A 182 -15.82 -19.09 -1.17
CA PRO A 182 -16.55 -18.70 0.06
C PRO A 182 -15.89 -19.09 1.39
N GLY A 183 -14.95 -20.01 1.35
CA GLY A 183 -14.15 -20.45 2.52
C GLY A 183 -12.83 -19.73 2.69
N GLY A 184 -12.37 -18.99 1.67
CA GLY A 184 -11.08 -18.29 1.68
C GLY A 184 -11.04 -17.15 2.70
N SER A 185 -9.86 -16.93 3.28
CA SER A 185 -9.66 -15.87 4.28
C SER A 185 -9.93 -14.49 3.70
N PHE A 186 -9.54 -14.23 2.44
CA PHE A 186 -9.76 -12.94 1.78
C PHE A 186 -11.25 -12.66 1.53
N GLU A 187 -12.01 -13.65 1.07
CA GLU A 187 -13.46 -13.46 0.84
C GLU A 187 -14.21 -13.27 2.16
N ARG A 188 -13.80 -13.97 3.21
CA ARG A 188 -14.38 -13.79 4.55
C ARG A 188 -14.16 -12.37 5.06
N ILE A 189 -12.94 -11.82 4.97
CA ILE A 189 -12.67 -10.44 5.42
C ILE A 189 -13.43 -9.42 4.58
N THR A 190 -13.46 -9.55 3.26
CA THR A 190 -14.19 -8.65 2.37
C THR A 190 -15.68 -8.61 2.69
N ARG A 191 -16.30 -9.78 2.92
CA ARG A 191 -17.71 -9.89 3.31
C ARG A 191 -17.99 -9.24 4.67
N GLU A 192 -17.13 -9.44 5.66
CA GLU A 192 -17.27 -8.85 6.99
C GLU A 192 -17.09 -7.32 6.96
N LEU A 193 -16.14 -6.82 6.18
CA LEU A 193 -15.94 -5.37 5.98
C LEU A 193 -17.15 -4.72 5.32
N ALA A 194 -17.70 -5.37 4.28
CA ALA A 194 -18.92 -4.91 3.64
C ALA A 194 -20.12 -4.92 4.61
N ALA A 195 -20.23 -5.94 5.48
CA ALA A 195 -21.27 -5.98 6.50
C ALA A 195 -21.07 -4.88 7.56
N LEU A 196 -19.83 -4.58 7.94
CA LEU A 196 -19.50 -3.48 8.86
C LEU A 196 -19.87 -2.12 8.25
N GLY A 197 -19.56 -1.88 6.98
CA GLY A 197 -19.94 -0.68 6.24
C GLY A 197 -21.44 -0.46 6.22
N ARG A 198 -22.23 -1.51 5.93
CA ARG A 198 -23.70 -1.41 5.87
C ARG A 198 -24.39 -1.19 7.23
N ARG A 199 -23.76 -1.55 8.34
CA ARG A 199 -24.36 -1.43 9.71
C ARG A 199 -24.29 -0.03 10.30
N GLY A 200 -23.43 0.84 9.81
CA GLY A 200 -23.30 2.19 10.36
C GLY A 200 -22.45 3.09 9.45
N PRO A 201 -22.91 3.31 8.21
CA PRO A 201 -22.13 4.05 7.20
C PRO A 201 -21.82 5.48 7.64
N GLU A 202 -22.81 6.16 8.27
CA GLU A 202 -22.63 7.56 8.71
C GLU A 202 -21.57 7.67 9.82
N ARG A 203 -21.59 6.74 10.79
CA ARG A 203 -20.59 6.72 11.86
C ARG A 203 -19.19 6.45 11.31
N LEU A 204 -19.04 5.51 10.36
CA LEU A 204 -17.77 5.20 9.73
C LEU A 204 -17.31 6.37 8.86
N ALA A 205 -18.22 7.04 8.14
CA ALA A 205 -17.92 8.23 7.35
C ALA A 205 -17.40 9.39 8.22
N ALA A 206 -18.08 9.67 9.35
CA ALA A 206 -17.63 10.66 10.32
C ALA A 206 -16.24 10.32 10.86
N TRP A 207 -16.02 9.08 11.25
CA TRP A 207 -14.74 8.60 11.77
C TRP A 207 -13.59 8.70 10.77
N LEU A 208 -13.82 8.35 9.49
CA LEU A 208 -12.84 8.54 8.42
C LEU A 208 -12.56 10.02 8.16
N GLY A 209 -13.59 10.86 8.22
CA GLY A 209 -13.46 12.31 8.09
C GLY A 209 -12.65 12.93 9.23
N GLU A 210 -12.90 12.53 10.47
CA GLU A 210 -12.14 12.96 11.65
C GLU A 210 -10.66 12.56 11.53
N ALA A 211 -10.39 11.29 11.24
CA ALA A 211 -9.01 10.79 11.05
C ALA A 211 -8.28 11.54 9.93
N ARG A 212 -8.99 11.88 8.83
CA ARG A 212 -8.42 12.69 7.75
C ARG A 212 -8.15 14.12 8.18
N SER A 213 -9.06 14.73 8.93
CA SER A 213 -8.90 16.10 9.46
C SER A 213 -7.70 16.19 10.41
N GLU A 214 -7.54 15.22 11.30
CA GLU A 214 -6.39 15.12 12.20
C GLU A 214 -5.06 14.92 11.42
N GLU A 215 -5.06 14.11 10.36
CA GLU A 215 -3.89 13.97 9.49
C GLU A 215 -3.59 15.30 8.78
N ALA A 216 -4.60 15.95 8.18
CA ALA A 216 -4.46 17.21 7.46
C ALA A 216 -3.86 18.32 8.33
N ALA A 217 -4.31 18.45 9.56
CA ALA A 217 -3.82 19.46 10.51
C ALA A 217 -2.30 19.36 10.78
N ARG A 218 -1.71 18.17 10.65
CA ARG A 218 -0.25 17.98 10.79
C ARG A 218 0.54 18.46 9.57
N TYR A 219 -0.11 18.59 8.41
CA TYR A 219 0.50 18.96 7.13
C TYR A 219 0.04 20.32 6.60
N GLY A 220 -0.57 21.14 7.47
CA GLY A 220 -1.05 22.47 7.18
C GLY A 220 -2.57 22.58 7.26
N GLU A 221 -3.07 23.78 7.60
CA GLU A 221 -4.50 24.06 7.80
C GLU A 221 -5.22 24.55 6.53
N SER A 222 -4.48 24.73 5.43
CA SER A 222 -4.98 25.35 4.20
C SER A 222 -4.45 24.64 2.97
N ALA A 223 -5.23 24.61 1.89
CA ALA A 223 -4.78 24.18 0.56
C ALA A 223 -3.83 25.19 -0.12
N ALA A 224 -3.70 26.40 0.42
CA ALA A 224 -2.86 27.46 -0.11
C ALA A 224 -1.45 27.51 0.52
N LEU A 225 -0.85 26.35 0.80
CA LEU A 225 0.51 26.26 1.31
C LEU A 225 1.53 26.59 0.22
N LEU A 226 2.62 27.28 0.60
CA LEU A 226 3.72 27.58 -0.32
C LEU A 226 4.52 26.32 -0.73
N GLU A 227 4.63 25.36 0.19
CA GLU A 227 5.34 24.08 -0.01
C GLU A 227 4.46 22.94 0.51
N PRO A 228 3.41 22.54 -0.24
CA PRO A 228 2.48 21.53 0.22
C PRO A 228 3.07 20.11 0.14
N ASN A 229 2.64 19.24 1.04
CA ASN A 229 2.80 17.81 0.89
C ASN A 229 1.73 17.27 -0.06
N VAL A 230 2.12 16.85 -1.27
CA VAL A 230 1.19 16.43 -2.34
C VAL A 230 0.32 15.22 -1.98
N LYS A 231 0.73 14.46 -0.97
CA LYS A 231 -0.02 13.32 -0.47
C LYS A 231 -0.99 13.69 0.65
N ARG A 232 -0.55 14.49 1.64
CA ARG A 232 -1.21 14.64 2.93
C ARG A 232 -1.77 16.02 3.24
N SER A 233 -1.25 17.10 2.63
CA SER A 233 -1.83 18.44 2.80
C SER A 233 -3.29 18.49 2.31
N PRO A 234 -4.10 19.44 2.79
CA PRO A 234 -5.42 19.68 2.24
C PRO A 234 -5.37 19.87 0.71
N GLY A 235 -6.27 19.22 -0.03
CA GLY A 235 -6.25 19.17 -1.48
C GLY A 235 -5.30 18.14 -2.09
N GLY A 236 -4.59 17.34 -1.26
CA GLY A 236 -3.67 16.29 -1.71
C GLY A 236 -4.35 14.96 -2.03
N LEU A 237 -3.54 13.96 -2.40
CA LEU A 237 -4.02 12.62 -2.80
C LEU A 237 -4.87 11.93 -1.72
N ARG A 238 -4.68 12.26 -0.45
CA ARG A 238 -5.49 11.70 0.66
C ARG A 238 -6.95 12.15 0.62
N ASP A 239 -7.24 13.35 0.12
CA ASP A 239 -8.62 13.81 0.01
C ASP A 239 -9.36 13.08 -1.13
N ILE A 240 -8.67 12.80 -2.23
CA ILE A 240 -9.21 11.94 -3.29
C ILE A 240 -9.49 10.53 -2.76
N GLN A 241 -8.59 9.98 -1.94
CA GLN A 241 -8.80 8.67 -1.31
C GLN A 241 -10.00 8.69 -0.35
N LEU A 242 -10.20 9.77 0.40
CA LEU A 242 -11.37 9.90 1.27
C LEU A 242 -12.68 9.81 0.47
N VAL A 243 -12.78 10.47 -0.68
CA VAL A 243 -13.96 10.36 -1.57
C VAL A 243 -14.21 8.89 -1.94
N ARG A 244 -13.19 8.12 -2.28
CA ARG A 244 -13.29 6.69 -2.60
C ARG A 244 -13.77 5.87 -1.39
N TRP A 245 -13.26 6.14 -0.20
CA TRP A 245 -13.70 5.44 1.02
C TRP A 245 -15.15 5.77 1.40
N LEU A 246 -15.56 7.03 1.26
CA LEU A 246 -16.95 7.43 1.46
C LEU A 246 -17.88 6.81 0.42
N GLY A 247 -17.44 6.71 -0.83
CA GLY A 247 -18.13 6.01 -1.90
C GLY A 247 -18.34 4.53 -1.59
N TYR A 248 -17.32 3.86 -1.05
CA TYR A 248 -17.44 2.48 -0.59
C TYR A 248 -18.51 2.32 0.50
N LEU A 249 -18.54 3.22 1.47
CA LEU A 249 -19.55 3.18 2.54
C LEU A 249 -20.97 3.43 2.03
N ALA A 250 -21.12 4.34 1.08
CA ALA A 250 -22.42 4.71 0.53
C ALA A 250 -22.97 3.67 -0.47
N HIS A 251 -22.11 3.05 -1.27
CA HIS A 251 -22.51 2.23 -2.41
C HIS A 251 -21.73 0.93 -2.61
N GLY A 252 -20.70 0.69 -1.82
CA GLY A 252 -19.84 -0.49 -1.94
C GLY A 252 -18.83 -0.41 -3.10
N ALA A 253 -18.66 0.77 -3.72
CA ALA A 253 -17.75 1.01 -4.84
C ALA A 253 -16.73 2.10 -4.50
N THR A 254 -15.52 1.94 -5.01
CA THR A 254 -14.41 2.89 -4.80
C THR A 254 -14.02 3.63 -6.08
N ASP A 255 -14.59 3.30 -7.23
CA ASP A 255 -14.30 3.97 -8.49
C ASP A 255 -15.30 5.10 -8.78
N GLU A 256 -14.81 6.17 -9.37
CA GLU A 256 -15.55 7.40 -9.60
C GLU A 256 -16.71 7.19 -10.59
N GLN A 257 -16.59 6.28 -11.55
CA GLN A 257 -17.65 6.00 -12.55
C GLN A 257 -18.85 5.31 -11.91
N ALA A 258 -18.61 4.34 -11.01
CA ALA A 258 -19.66 3.71 -10.24
C ALA A 258 -20.37 4.73 -9.32
N LEU A 259 -19.65 5.68 -8.73
CA LEU A 259 -20.24 6.76 -7.92
C LEU A 259 -21.12 7.71 -8.77
N VAL A 260 -20.70 8.01 -10.00
CA VAL A 260 -21.51 8.79 -10.94
C VAL A 260 -22.77 8.02 -11.33
N ALA A 261 -22.64 6.73 -11.68
CA ALA A 261 -23.79 5.88 -12.03
C ALA A 261 -24.80 5.75 -10.87
N ALA A 262 -24.31 5.79 -9.62
CA ALA A 262 -25.16 5.79 -8.43
C ALA A 262 -25.74 7.17 -8.07
N GLY A 263 -25.41 8.23 -8.80
CA GLY A 263 -25.86 9.61 -8.52
C GLY A 263 -25.22 10.24 -7.27
N LEU A 264 -24.12 9.66 -6.75
CA LEU A 264 -23.40 10.14 -5.57
C LEU A 264 -22.34 11.19 -5.92
N LEU A 265 -21.92 11.24 -7.18
CA LEU A 265 -20.92 12.17 -7.69
C LEU A 265 -21.40 12.75 -9.03
N ALA A 266 -21.30 14.07 -9.21
CA ALA A 266 -21.59 14.67 -10.49
C ALA A 266 -20.52 14.30 -11.53
N PRO A 267 -20.87 14.10 -12.82
CA PRO A 267 -19.89 13.75 -13.85
C PRO A 267 -18.74 14.76 -13.97
N ALA A 268 -19.02 16.06 -13.79
CA ALA A 268 -18.01 17.11 -13.80
C ALA A 268 -17.02 16.99 -12.64
N ASP A 269 -17.50 16.64 -11.43
CA ASP A 269 -16.66 16.45 -10.25
C ASP A 269 -15.81 15.18 -10.39
N ALA A 270 -16.37 14.11 -10.95
CA ALA A 270 -15.61 12.89 -11.24
C ALA A 270 -14.47 13.16 -12.22
N ALA A 271 -14.73 13.93 -13.28
CA ALA A 271 -13.69 14.34 -14.24
C ALA A 271 -12.61 15.22 -13.57
N ALA A 272 -12.99 16.14 -12.69
CA ALA A 272 -12.08 16.98 -11.95
C ALA A 272 -11.21 16.16 -10.98
N LEU A 273 -11.79 15.18 -10.26
CA LEU A 273 -11.06 14.28 -9.38
C LEU A 273 -10.07 13.40 -10.14
N ALA A 274 -10.47 12.87 -11.30
CA ALA A 274 -9.58 12.08 -12.15
C ALA A 274 -8.40 12.92 -12.65
N ALA A 275 -8.65 14.15 -13.12
CA ALA A 275 -7.60 15.07 -13.57
C ALA A 275 -6.66 15.46 -12.41
N ALA A 276 -7.19 15.74 -11.22
CA ALA A 276 -6.40 16.03 -10.03
C ALA A 276 -5.55 14.83 -9.59
N SER A 277 -6.14 13.63 -9.63
CA SER A 277 -5.43 12.38 -9.31
C SER A 277 -4.26 12.15 -10.27
N GLU A 278 -4.47 12.31 -11.56
CA GLU A 278 -3.43 12.19 -12.59
C GLU A 278 -2.31 13.23 -12.37
N TYR A 279 -2.67 14.50 -12.16
CA TYR A 279 -1.72 15.59 -11.97
C TYR A 279 -0.86 15.38 -10.72
N LEU A 280 -1.50 15.17 -9.55
CA LEU A 280 -0.81 14.99 -8.27
C LEU A 280 0.03 13.72 -8.26
N SER A 281 -0.44 12.65 -8.89
CA SER A 281 0.35 11.43 -9.05
C SER A 281 1.58 11.65 -9.93
N GLY A 282 1.45 12.40 -11.01
CA GLY A 282 2.57 12.79 -11.87
C GLY A 282 3.62 13.60 -11.12
N VAL A 283 3.20 14.62 -10.34
CA VAL A 283 4.10 15.39 -9.49
C VAL A 283 4.82 14.50 -8.49
N ARG A 284 4.10 13.60 -7.81
CA ARG A 284 4.67 12.69 -6.81
C ARG A 284 5.67 11.70 -7.41
N ILE A 285 5.40 11.17 -8.63
CA ILE A 285 6.35 10.33 -9.36
C ILE A 285 7.64 11.10 -9.63
N ASP A 286 7.53 12.34 -10.12
CA ASP A 286 8.67 13.19 -10.45
C ASP A 286 9.51 13.52 -9.20
N LEU A 287 8.86 13.77 -8.05
CA LEU A 287 9.55 13.99 -6.77
C LEU A 287 10.31 12.72 -6.32
N HIS A 288 9.70 11.55 -6.40
CA HIS A 288 10.34 10.29 -6.03
C HIS A 288 11.53 9.95 -6.94
N LEU A 289 11.37 10.14 -8.26
CA LEU A 289 12.43 9.87 -9.23
C LEU A 289 13.62 10.81 -9.03
N ALA A 290 13.37 12.09 -8.77
CA ALA A 290 14.43 13.07 -8.53
C ALA A 290 15.17 12.83 -7.21
N ALA A 291 14.43 12.49 -6.14
CA ALA A 291 15.01 12.26 -4.82
C ALA A 291 15.65 10.88 -4.67
N GLY A 292 15.31 9.90 -5.51
CA GLY A 292 15.71 8.49 -5.36
C GLY A 292 15.17 7.82 -4.08
N ARG A 293 14.20 8.47 -3.42
CA ARG A 293 13.53 8.02 -2.19
C ARG A 293 12.11 8.57 -2.11
N ALA A 294 11.34 8.17 -1.11
CA ALA A 294 10.04 8.77 -0.86
C ALA A 294 10.20 10.27 -0.52
N ALA A 295 9.53 11.12 -1.31
CA ALA A 295 9.53 12.58 -1.17
C ALA A 295 8.16 13.10 -1.61
N ASP A 296 7.39 13.61 -0.66
CA ASP A 296 6.02 14.06 -0.89
C ASP A 296 5.86 15.59 -0.74
N ASP A 297 6.92 16.31 -0.32
CA ASP A 297 6.90 17.77 -0.13
C ASP A 297 7.30 18.49 -1.41
N LEU A 298 6.41 19.32 -1.94
CA LEU A 298 6.61 20.13 -3.12
C LEU A 298 7.30 21.46 -2.72
N THR A 299 8.60 21.37 -2.41
CA THR A 299 9.41 22.52 -2.04
C THR A 299 9.56 23.52 -3.19
N ARG A 300 9.94 24.77 -2.89
CA ARG A 300 10.20 25.80 -3.93
C ARG A 300 11.20 25.34 -4.99
N GLN A 301 12.23 24.63 -4.57
CA GLN A 301 13.23 24.08 -5.49
C GLN A 301 12.59 23.06 -6.45
N GLU A 302 11.76 22.16 -5.92
CA GLU A 302 11.04 21.16 -6.72
C GLU A 302 10.00 21.81 -7.64
N GLN A 303 9.32 22.87 -7.18
CA GLN A 303 8.39 23.66 -8.02
C GLN A 303 9.11 24.26 -9.24
N GLN A 304 10.28 24.87 -9.03
CA GLN A 304 11.10 25.42 -10.12
C GLN A 304 11.56 24.31 -11.08
N ARG A 305 12.14 23.24 -10.55
CA ARG A 305 12.59 22.10 -11.36
C ARG A 305 11.48 21.53 -12.23
N LEU A 306 10.28 21.36 -11.65
CA LEU A 306 9.13 20.79 -12.38
C LEU A 306 8.56 21.77 -13.40
N ALA A 307 8.60 23.08 -13.14
CA ALA A 307 8.16 24.10 -14.10
C ALA A 307 9.09 24.21 -15.32
N GLU A 308 10.39 23.97 -15.14
CA GLU A 308 11.38 23.97 -16.22
C GLU A 308 11.32 22.67 -17.06
N ALA A 309 10.85 21.56 -16.47
CA ALA A 309 10.79 20.24 -17.12
C ALA A 309 9.48 20.00 -17.90
N ARG A 310 8.47 20.85 -17.76
CA ARG A 310 7.12 20.74 -18.37
C ARG A 310 6.89 21.83 -19.40
#